data_0d8cd10cc66b4270c42abf9eeefdbdf7
#
_entry.id   0d8cd10cc66b4270c42abf9eeefdbdf7
#
_cell.length_a   1.000
_cell.length_b   1.000
_cell.length_c   1.000
_cell.angle_alpha   90.00
_cell.angle_beta   90.00
_cell.angle_gamma   90.00
#
_symmetry.space_group_name_H-M   'P 1'
#
loop_
_entity.id
_entity.type
_entity.pdbx_description
1 polymer ?
#
loop_
_entity_poly.entity_id
_entity_poly.type
_entity_poly.pdbx_seq_one_letter_code
_entity_poly.pdbx_strand_id
1 'polypeptide(L)'
;MKICMGCMNQVSDNDKICPACGYDQSNVREKSYYLDPGTIIGGKFIVGKALEYGGYTVYLGFDAEAQHKVIISEYLPSDFSTRSDGESEVTIYSGDAYEQFSHGLETFLNEGNKIQQLADTQGVAKVYDCIAENDTGYVI
;
A
#
# COMPACT_ATOMS: atom_id res chain seq x y z
N MET A 1 19.37 3.51 13.50
CA MET A 1 18.85 4.27 12.33
C MET A 1 17.46 3.75 11.97
N LYS A 2 16.62 4.60 11.45
CA LYS A 2 15.27 4.25 11.01
C LYS A 2 15.16 4.40 9.49
N ILE A 3 14.07 3.90 8.92
CA ILE A 3 13.77 4.03 7.50
C ILE A 3 12.84 5.23 7.30
N CYS A 4 13.17 6.10 6.35
CA CYS A 4 12.31 7.22 5.98
C CYS A 4 11.07 6.72 5.23
N MET A 5 9.88 7.07 5.70
CA MET A 5 8.64 6.65 5.04
C MET A 5 8.39 7.39 3.73
N GLY A 6 9.17 8.44 3.42
CA GLY A 6 9.03 9.19 2.18
C GLY A 6 9.89 8.69 1.04
N CYS A 7 11.03 8.04 1.32
CA CYS A 7 11.95 7.55 0.28
C CYS A 7 12.54 6.17 0.57
N MET A 8 12.25 5.59 1.73
CA MET A 8 12.74 4.28 2.17
C MET A 8 14.25 4.17 2.32
N ASN A 9 14.96 5.28 2.35
CA ASN A 9 16.38 5.30 2.68
C ASN A 9 16.56 5.36 4.21
N GLN A 10 17.73 4.96 4.69
CA GLN A 10 18.03 5.05 6.11
C GLN A 10 18.24 6.50 6.52
N VAL A 11 17.68 6.88 7.67
CA VAL A 11 17.88 8.20 8.26
C VAL A 11 18.22 8.04 9.75
N SER A 12 18.82 9.06 10.35
CA SER A 12 19.10 9.07 11.78
C SER A 12 17.80 9.08 12.58
N ASP A 13 17.79 8.38 13.71
CA ASP A 13 16.63 8.39 14.61
C ASP A 13 16.29 9.80 15.13
N ASN A 14 17.25 10.71 15.10
CA ASN A 14 17.08 12.10 15.53
C ASN A 14 16.65 13.05 14.41
N ASP A 15 16.63 12.61 13.17
CA ASP A 15 16.21 13.44 12.04
C ASP A 15 14.70 13.61 12.05
N LYS A 16 14.24 14.85 12.13
CA LYS A 16 12.80 15.17 12.01
C LYS A 16 12.37 15.28 10.57
N ILE A 17 13.27 15.74 9.71
CA ILE A 17 13.07 15.87 8.27
C ILE A 17 14.16 15.05 7.58
N CYS A 18 13.76 14.25 6.61
CA CYS A 18 14.72 13.44 5.85
C CYS A 18 15.64 14.35 5.03
N PRO A 19 16.97 14.25 5.20
CA PRO A 19 17.88 15.10 4.43
C PRO A 19 17.92 14.75 2.94
N ALA A 20 17.47 13.55 2.55
CA ALA A 20 17.47 13.12 1.17
C ALA A 20 16.22 13.54 0.39
N CYS A 21 15.02 13.46 0.99
CA CYS A 21 13.76 13.72 0.28
C CYS A 21 12.91 14.82 0.90
N GLY A 22 13.24 15.31 2.11
CA GLY A 22 12.49 16.36 2.79
C GLY A 22 11.22 15.89 3.49
N TYR A 23 10.99 14.58 3.59
CA TYR A 23 9.80 14.04 4.23
C TYR A 23 9.83 14.27 5.75
N ASP A 24 8.69 14.74 6.31
CA ASP A 24 8.54 14.93 7.76
C ASP A 24 8.35 13.56 8.44
N GLN A 25 9.24 13.22 9.37
CA GLN A 25 9.27 11.93 10.06
C GLN A 25 8.20 11.81 11.15
N SER A 26 7.25 12.74 11.26
CA SER A 26 6.10 12.58 12.15
C SER A 26 5.18 11.44 11.73
N ASN A 27 5.26 11.03 10.46
CA ASN A 27 4.54 9.89 9.91
C ASN A 27 3.02 9.98 10.09
N VAL A 28 2.47 11.16 9.82
CA VAL A 28 1.03 11.40 9.85
C VAL A 28 0.44 11.14 8.46
N ARG A 29 -0.69 10.40 8.40
CA ARG A 29 -1.35 10.19 7.12
C ARG A 29 -1.89 11.51 6.56
N GLU A 30 -1.73 11.73 5.26
CA GLU A 30 -2.17 12.96 4.61
C GLU A 30 -3.69 13.03 4.46
N LYS A 31 -4.34 11.90 4.24
CA LYS A 31 -5.79 11.80 4.11
C LYS A 31 -6.31 10.68 5.02
N SER A 32 -7.51 10.85 5.55
CA SER A 32 -8.08 9.89 6.51
C SER A 32 -8.21 8.47 5.96
N TYR A 33 -8.41 8.33 4.65
CA TYR A 33 -8.56 7.01 4.03
C TYR A 33 -7.23 6.35 3.65
N TYR A 34 -6.09 7.00 3.88
CA TYR A 34 -4.79 6.37 3.70
C TYR A 34 -4.41 5.54 4.93
N LEU A 35 -3.54 4.56 4.73
CA LEU A 35 -2.89 3.86 5.84
C LEU A 35 -1.86 4.78 6.49
N ASP A 36 -1.66 4.60 7.79
CA ASP A 36 -0.58 5.31 8.48
C ASP A 36 0.78 4.85 7.96
N PRO A 37 1.71 5.78 7.70
CA PRO A 37 3.08 5.39 7.42
C PRO A 37 3.64 4.54 8.55
N GLY A 38 4.30 3.43 8.19
CA GLY A 38 4.81 2.46 9.16
C GLY A 38 3.90 1.25 9.38
N THR A 39 2.69 1.24 8.80
CA THR A 39 1.80 0.07 8.84
C THR A 39 2.47 -1.11 8.15
N ILE A 40 2.35 -2.30 8.74
CA ILE A 40 2.94 -3.52 8.17
C ILE A 40 1.84 -4.38 7.56
N ILE A 41 2.04 -4.77 6.31
CA ILE A 41 1.13 -5.64 5.55
C ILE A 41 1.83 -6.96 5.26
N GLY A 42 1.08 -8.07 5.42
CA GLY A 42 1.64 -9.41 5.18
C GLY A 42 2.78 -9.77 6.09
N GLY A 43 2.96 -9.07 7.20
CA GLY A 43 3.99 -9.31 8.19
C GLY A 43 5.39 -8.85 7.83
N LYS A 44 5.59 -8.28 6.63
CA LYS A 44 6.93 -7.88 6.17
C LYS A 44 6.99 -6.63 5.30
N PHE A 45 5.86 -6.19 4.73
CA PHE A 45 5.85 -5.01 3.86
C PHE A 45 5.48 -3.77 4.67
N ILE A 46 6.39 -2.82 4.74
CA ILE A 46 6.19 -1.57 5.46
C ILE A 46 5.59 -0.54 4.52
N VAL A 47 4.43 0.02 4.88
CA VAL A 47 3.75 1.06 4.10
C VAL A 47 4.37 2.41 4.43
N GLY A 48 4.73 3.16 3.41
CA GLY A 48 5.25 4.51 3.55
C GLY A 48 4.28 5.55 3.01
N LYS A 49 4.83 6.57 2.39
CA LYS A 49 4.10 7.70 1.83
C LYS A 49 3.13 7.25 0.75
N ALA A 50 1.89 7.77 0.78
CA ALA A 50 0.91 7.54 -0.26
C ALA A 50 1.26 8.32 -1.52
N LEU A 51 1.08 7.67 -2.67
CA LEU A 51 1.26 8.23 -4.00
C LEU A 51 -0.09 8.13 -4.70
N GLU A 52 -0.72 9.24 -5.05
CA GLU A 52 -2.01 9.20 -5.75
C GLU A 52 -1.84 8.71 -7.18
N TYR A 53 -2.63 7.69 -7.56
CA TYR A 53 -2.50 7.11 -8.89
C TYR A 53 -3.80 6.44 -9.35
N GLY A 54 -4.56 7.11 -10.21
CA GLY A 54 -5.71 6.52 -10.88
C GLY A 54 -6.75 5.93 -9.92
N GLY A 55 -7.34 4.81 -10.26
CA GLY A 55 -8.38 4.15 -9.47
C GLY A 55 -7.91 3.35 -8.26
N TYR A 56 -6.62 3.38 -7.95
CA TYR A 56 -6.04 2.66 -6.81
C TYR A 56 -5.28 3.61 -5.90
N THR A 57 -5.22 3.26 -4.61
CA THR A 57 -4.33 3.95 -3.68
C THR A 57 -2.97 3.24 -3.74
N VAL A 58 -1.92 3.99 -4.00
CA VAL A 58 -0.57 3.46 -4.18
C VAL A 58 0.33 4.04 -3.10
N TYR A 59 1.15 3.19 -2.49
CA TYR A 59 2.09 3.59 -1.46
C TYR A 59 3.51 3.21 -1.86
N LEU A 60 4.47 4.05 -1.49
CA LEU A 60 5.85 3.61 -1.45
C LEU A 60 5.99 2.64 -0.29
N GLY A 61 6.67 1.53 -0.48
CA GLY A 61 6.83 0.52 0.55
C GLY A 61 8.24 -0.04 0.63
N PHE A 62 8.46 -0.88 1.61
CA PHE A 62 9.74 -1.53 1.84
C PHE A 62 9.51 -2.97 2.29
N ASP A 63 10.16 -3.91 1.62
CA ASP A 63 10.14 -5.31 2.02
C ASP A 63 11.23 -5.52 3.07
N ALA A 64 10.81 -5.68 4.32
CA ALA A 64 11.74 -5.81 5.44
C ALA A 64 12.53 -7.13 5.43
N GLU A 65 12.00 -8.16 4.77
CA GLU A 65 12.66 -9.45 4.65
C GLU A 65 13.71 -9.44 3.54
N ALA A 66 13.33 -8.99 2.35
CA ALA A 66 14.23 -8.92 1.21
C ALA A 66 15.11 -7.66 1.19
N GLN A 67 14.82 -6.68 2.05
CA GLN A 67 15.61 -5.44 2.19
C GLN A 67 15.67 -4.61 0.91
N HIS A 68 14.54 -4.44 0.24
CA HIS A 68 14.45 -3.55 -0.92
C HIS A 68 13.13 -2.79 -0.95
N LYS A 69 13.10 -1.71 -1.74
CA LYS A 69 11.92 -0.88 -1.94
C LYS A 69 10.89 -1.61 -2.81
N VAL A 70 9.63 -1.37 -2.53
CA VAL A 70 8.50 -1.91 -3.30
C VAL A 70 7.45 -0.83 -3.51
N ILE A 71 6.53 -1.08 -4.42
CA ILE A 71 5.31 -0.28 -4.61
C ILE A 71 4.14 -1.13 -4.16
N ILE A 72 3.30 -0.59 -3.27
CA ILE A 72 2.15 -1.29 -2.72
C ILE A 72 0.88 -0.68 -3.30
N SER A 73 0.12 -1.47 -4.05
CA SER A 73 -1.17 -1.04 -4.61
C SER A 73 -2.29 -1.58 -3.74
N GLU A 74 -3.16 -0.69 -3.24
CA GLU A 74 -4.28 -1.04 -2.39
C GLU A 74 -5.58 -0.89 -3.17
N TYR A 75 -6.46 -1.89 -3.08
CA TYR A 75 -7.80 -1.81 -3.64
C TYR A 75 -8.71 -1.01 -2.69
N LEU A 76 -9.02 0.23 -3.06
CA LEU A 76 -9.86 1.13 -2.27
C LEU A 76 -10.71 2.02 -3.19
N PRO A 77 -11.71 1.42 -3.88
CA PRO A 77 -12.57 2.21 -4.76
C PRO A 77 -13.49 3.12 -3.94
N SER A 78 -13.37 4.43 -4.14
CA SER A 78 -14.09 5.43 -3.36
C SER A 78 -15.60 5.37 -3.53
N ASP A 79 -16.09 4.81 -4.64
CA ASP A 79 -17.52 4.67 -4.89
C ASP A 79 -18.17 3.60 -4.01
N PHE A 80 -17.41 2.64 -3.53
CA PHE A 80 -17.92 1.47 -2.81
C PHE A 80 -17.40 1.35 -1.38
N SER A 81 -16.38 2.10 -1.02
CA SER A 81 -15.67 1.91 0.24
C SER A 81 -14.94 3.16 0.70
N THR A 82 -14.56 3.16 1.97
CA THR A 82 -13.75 4.20 2.57
C THR A 82 -12.95 3.62 3.74
N ARG A 83 -12.13 4.45 4.35
CA ARG A 83 -11.42 4.11 5.58
C ARG A 83 -11.56 5.27 6.55
N SER A 84 -11.87 4.96 7.81
CA SER A 84 -11.94 5.96 8.87
C SER A 84 -10.54 6.33 9.39
N ASP A 85 -10.40 7.57 9.81
CA ASP A 85 -9.14 8.05 10.38
C ASP A 85 -8.76 7.23 11.62
N GLY A 86 -7.50 6.81 11.66
CA GLY A 86 -6.97 5.99 12.76
C GLY A 86 -7.24 4.49 12.63
N GLU A 87 -7.97 4.05 11.62
CA GLU A 87 -8.24 2.64 11.38
C GLU A 87 -7.41 2.11 10.19
N SER A 88 -7.12 0.81 10.20
CA SER A 88 -6.44 0.13 9.09
C SER A 88 -7.44 -0.59 8.18
N GLU A 89 -8.52 -1.14 8.76
CA GLU A 89 -9.54 -1.87 8.01
C GLU A 89 -10.38 -0.94 7.14
N VAL A 90 -10.73 -1.42 5.96
CA VAL A 90 -11.59 -0.72 5.01
C VAL A 90 -13.05 -0.91 5.42
N THR A 91 -13.82 0.17 5.38
CA THR A 91 -15.28 0.12 5.54
C THR A 91 -15.92 0.02 4.16
N ILE A 92 -16.68 -1.05 3.92
CA ILE A 92 -17.35 -1.29 2.65
C ILE A 92 -18.81 -0.87 2.80
N TYR A 93 -19.30 -0.08 1.84
CA TYR A 93 -20.68 0.37 1.84
C TYR A 93 -21.63 -0.82 1.64
N SER A 94 -22.84 -0.73 2.18
CA SER A 94 -23.82 -1.81 2.12
C SER A 94 -24.59 -1.84 0.78
N GLY A 95 -25.33 -2.93 0.55
CA GLY A 95 -26.18 -3.11 -0.64
C GLY A 95 -25.35 -3.46 -1.88
N ASP A 96 -25.74 -2.88 -3.03
CA ASP A 96 -25.07 -3.16 -4.31
C ASP A 96 -23.59 -2.80 -4.29
N ALA A 97 -23.20 -1.80 -3.50
CA ALA A 97 -21.82 -1.40 -3.35
C ALA A 97 -20.93 -2.54 -2.79
N TYR A 98 -21.46 -3.31 -1.85
CA TYR A 98 -20.74 -4.44 -1.28
C TYR A 98 -20.45 -5.52 -2.34
N GLU A 99 -21.42 -5.85 -3.17
CA GLU A 99 -21.26 -6.83 -4.24
C GLU A 99 -20.26 -6.35 -5.30
N GLN A 100 -20.35 -5.07 -5.68
CA GLN A 100 -19.44 -4.48 -6.64
C GLN A 100 -18.01 -4.41 -6.11
N PHE A 101 -17.84 -4.06 -4.83
CA PHE A 101 -16.54 -4.07 -4.18
C PHE A 101 -15.93 -5.46 -4.17
N SER A 102 -16.70 -6.47 -3.75
CA SER A 102 -16.22 -7.84 -3.64
C SER A 102 -15.81 -8.41 -5.00
N HIS A 103 -16.60 -8.14 -6.05
CA HIS A 103 -16.28 -8.58 -7.40
C HIS A 103 -15.01 -7.91 -7.94
N GLY A 104 -14.89 -6.59 -7.74
CA GLY A 104 -13.71 -5.84 -8.16
C GLY A 104 -12.46 -6.26 -7.38
N LEU A 105 -12.58 -6.57 -6.11
CA LEU A 105 -11.47 -7.07 -5.29
C LEU A 105 -10.97 -8.42 -5.81
N GLU A 106 -11.89 -9.33 -6.12
CA GLU A 106 -11.54 -10.62 -6.70
C GLU A 106 -10.79 -10.44 -8.03
N THR A 107 -11.28 -9.57 -8.90
CA THR A 107 -10.63 -9.25 -10.17
C THR A 107 -9.24 -8.66 -9.95
N PHE A 108 -9.12 -7.71 -9.03
CA PHE A 108 -7.84 -7.06 -8.70
C PHE A 108 -6.79 -8.07 -8.24
N LEU A 109 -7.16 -8.97 -7.32
CA LEU A 109 -6.24 -9.98 -6.81
C LEU A 109 -5.90 -11.04 -7.88
N ASN A 110 -6.86 -11.42 -8.69
CA ASN A 110 -6.63 -12.39 -9.78
C ASN A 110 -5.69 -11.82 -10.85
N GLU A 111 -5.85 -10.56 -11.21
CA GLU A 111 -4.94 -9.90 -12.15
C GLU A 111 -3.54 -9.80 -11.59
N GLY A 112 -3.40 -9.46 -10.30
CA GLY A 112 -2.11 -9.45 -9.63
C GLY A 112 -1.44 -10.81 -9.64
N ASN A 113 -2.19 -11.88 -9.36
CA ASN A 113 -1.68 -13.24 -9.41
C ASN A 113 -1.22 -13.65 -10.81
N LYS A 114 -1.93 -13.24 -11.85
CA LYS A 114 -1.54 -13.50 -13.24
C LYS A 114 -0.23 -12.81 -13.58
N ILE A 115 -0.07 -11.55 -13.19
CA ILE A 115 1.18 -10.81 -13.41
C ILE A 115 2.32 -11.44 -12.63
N GLN A 116 2.07 -11.91 -11.41
CA GLN A 116 3.07 -12.61 -10.60
C GLN A 116 3.60 -13.86 -11.31
N GLN A 117 2.72 -14.61 -11.97
CA GLN A 117 3.11 -15.79 -12.74
C GLN A 117 3.98 -15.45 -13.96
N LEU A 118 3.92 -14.20 -14.42
CA LEU A 118 4.71 -13.71 -15.55
C LEU A 118 5.97 -12.96 -15.10
N ALA A 119 6.38 -13.13 -13.84
CA ALA A 119 7.48 -12.38 -13.23
C ALA A 119 8.80 -12.46 -13.98
N ASP A 120 9.06 -13.58 -14.69
CA ASP A 120 10.29 -13.78 -15.46
C ASP A 120 10.15 -13.32 -16.91
N THR A 121 9.00 -12.78 -17.30
CA THR A 121 8.76 -12.30 -18.64
C THR A 121 9.31 -10.88 -18.80
N GLN A 122 10.15 -10.67 -19.82
CA GLN A 122 10.72 -9.37 -20.10
C GLN A 122 9.62 -8.35 -20.44
N GLY A 123 9.72 -7.14 -19.87
CA GLY A 123 8.78 -6.06 -20.10
C GLY A 123 7.55 -6.07 -19.19
N VAL A 124 7.43 -7.06 -18.30
CA VAL A 124 6.34 -7.15 -17.32
C VAL A 124 6.87 -6.71 -15.96
N ALA A 125 6.13 -5.83 -15.28
CA ALA A 125 6.47 -5.41 -13.92
C ALA A 125 6.40 -6.62 -12.98
N LYS A 126 7.39 -6.74 -12.08
CA LYS A 126 7.43 -7.85 -11.14
C LYS A 126 6.43 -7.63 -10.01
N VAL A 127 5.56 -8.61 -9.79
CA VAL A 127 4.68 -8.67 -8.63
C VAL A 127 5.29 -9.65 -7.62
N TYR A 128 5.56 -9.15 -6.41
CA TYR A 128 6.17 -9.96 -5.36
C TYR A 128 5.14 -10.74 -4.55
N ASP A 129 3.97 -10.16 -4.33
CA ASP A 129 2.92 -10.80 -3.54
C ASP A 129 1.55 -10.19 -3.80
N CYS A 130 0.51 -10.97 -3.51
CA CYS A 130 -0.88 -10.53 -3.51
C CYS A 130 -1.47 -10.93 -2.17
N ILE A 131 -1.96 -9.94 -1.40
CA ILE A 131 -2.34 -10.14 0.00
C ILE A 131 -3.77 -9.65 0.22
N ALA A 132 -4.58 -10.46 0.93
CA ALA A 132 -5.89 -10.04 1.42
C ALA A 132 -5.76 -9.70 2.90
N GLU A 133 -5.94 -8.45 3.26
CA GLU A 133 -5.78 -7.93 4.61
C GLU A 133 -6.56 -6.62 4.75
N ASN A 134 -6.91 -6.23 5.99
CA ASN A 134 -7.66 -4.99 6.27
C ASN A 134 -9.00 -4.90 5.53
N ASP A 135 -9.64 -6.03 5.29
CA ASP A 135 -10.90 -6.16 4.55
C ASP A 135 -10.80 -5.69 3.09
N THR A 136 -9.63 -5.70 2.53
CA THR A 136 -9.36 -5.37 1.13
C THR A 136 -8.21 -6.22 0.60
N GLY A 137 -7.54 -5.79 -0.46
CA GLY A 137 -6.42 -6.51 -1.05
C GLY A 137 -5.30 -5.60 -1.50
N TYR A 138 -4.12 -6.19 -1.59
CA TYR A 138 -2.88 -5.49 -1.95
C TYR A 138 -2.12 -6.29 -3.01
N VAL A 139 -1.54 -5.57 -3.96
CA VAL A 139 -0.58 -6.12 -4.91
C VAL A 139 0.74 -5.38 -4.71
N ILE A 140 1.80 -6.15 -4.45
CA ILE A 140 3.11 -5.60 -4.13
C ILE A 140 4.09 -5.86 -5.27
#